data_771212928db3ce71e1ce4e45e62ff203
#
_entry.id   771212928db3ce71e1ce4e45e62ff203
#
_cell.length_a   1.000
_cell.length_b   1.000
_cell.length_c   1.000
_cell.angle_alpha   90.00
_cell.angle_beta   90.00
_cell.angle_gamma   90.00
#
_symmetry.space_group_name_H-M   'P 1'
#
loop_
_entity.id
_entity.type
_entity.pdbx_description
1 polymer ?
#
loop_
_entity_poly.entity_id
_entity_poly.type
_entity_poly.pdbx_seq_one_letter_code
_entity_poly.pdbx_strand_id
1 'polypeptide(L)'
;MKILVVGGGGREHAIIKKLKENATVEQIFALPGNGGIAKDATCVPIGAKDIPAIVDFAKRERIDFAVVAPDDPLVLGAVDALNAEGIPCFGPRANAAIIEGSKVFSKNLMKKYGIPTARYEVFTEAEKAIAYLQSAPIPTVIKADGLALGKGVIIASTREEAVSAVRSMMEDKQFGESGSRIVIEEFLTGPEVSVLAFTDGRVVRPMVSSMDHKRALDHDQGVNTGGMGTVAPNPYYTEEIAKVCMETIFLPTVAAMNAEGRPFQGCLYFGLMLTPDGPKVIEYNCRFGDPETQVVLPLLESDLLTVMQACASGTLADVDVRFSAGSACCVIMASKGYPGKYESGCPLTLPEDDADGFIYVAGAKQEGEGLVSAGGRVLGVTAVADDLPTAIQKAYERVGRVDFANGYTRSDIGARAMLALQK
;
A
#
# COMPACT_ATOMS: atom_id res chain seq x y z
N MET A 1 -6.42 14.83 22.07
CA MET A 1 -6.65 13.38 21.84
C MET A 1 -5.33 12.63 21.79
N LYS A 2 -5.30 11.42 22.35
CA LYS A 2 -4.19 10.48 22.23
C LYS A 2 -4.46 9.48 21.10
N ILE A 3 -3.60 9.44 20.10
CA ILE A 3 -3.74 8.59 18.93
C ILE A 3 -2.70 7.47 18.97
N LEU A 4 -3.11 6.27 18.63
CA LEU A 4 -2.23 5.12 18.43
C LEU A 4 -2.10 4.82 16.93
N VAL A 5 -0.87 4.72 16.41
CA VAL A 5 -0.59 4.24 15.05
C VAL A 5 0.21 2.94 15.14
N VAL A 6 -0.38 1.85 14.66
CA VAL A 6 0.31 0.56 14.57
C VAL A 6 1.10 0.51 13.27
N GLY A 7 2.39 0.20 13.37
CA GLY A 7 3.31 0.11 12.24
C GLY A 7 4.54 1.02 12.41
N GLY A 8 5.45 0.97 11.45
CA GLY A 8 6.72 1.71 11.53
C GLY A 8 7.39 1.90 10.17
N GLY A 9 6.63 1.95 9.08
CA GLY A 9 7.12 2.21 7.72
C GLY A 9 6.95 3.65 7.27
N GLY A 10 7.27 3.93 6.01
CA GLY A 10 7.10 5.25 5.40
C GLY A 10 5.64 5.68 5.31
N ARG A 11 4.74 4.74 5.05
CA ARG A 11 3.28 4.93 5.10
C ARG A 11 2.82 5.43 6.47
N GLU A 12 3.25 4.77 7.55
CA GLU A 12 2.91 5.15 8.92
C GLU A 12 3.46 6.54 9.24
N HIS A 13 4.68 6.86 8.80
CA HIS A 13 5.26 8.19 8.99
C HIS A 13 4.44 9.28 8.27
N ALA A 14 3.98 9.02 7.04
CA ALA A 14 3.13 9.95 6.31
C ALA A 14 1.76 10.15 7.02
N ILE A 15 1.15 9.07 7.52
CA ILE A 15 -0.08 9.12 8.30
C ILE A 15 0.12 9.97 9.57
N ILE A 16 1.20 9.73 10.32
CA ILE A 16 1.53 10.46 11.56
C ILE A 16 1.70 11.95 11.29
N LYS A 17 2.48 12.32 10.26
CA LYS A 17 2.66 13.74 9.90
C LYS A 17 1.33 14.42 9.57
N LYS A 18 0.47 13.73 8.82
CA LYS A 18 -0.85 14.26 8.46
C LYS A 18 -1.80 14.35 9.64
N LEU A 19 -1.78 13.40 10.58
CA LEU A 19 -2.58 13.45 11.81
C LEU A 19 -2.17 14.60 12.72
N LYS A 20 -0.89 14.98 12.74
CA LYS A 20 -0.37 16.12 13.54
C LYS A 20 -0.92 17.48 13.08
N GLU A 21 -1.45 17.60 11.87
CA GLU A 21 -2.08 18.82 11.40
C GLU A 21 -3.38 19.15 12.17
N ASN A 22 -4.02 18.15 12.79
CA ASN A 22 -5.23 18.34 13.59
C ASN A 22 -4.89 18.86 15.00
N ALA A 23 -5.39 20.06 15.32
CA ALA A 23 -5.10 20.72 16.61
C ALA A 23 -5.62 19.98 17.86
N THR A 24 -6.52 19.01 17.71
CA THR A 24 -7.02 18.20 18.83
C THR A 24 -6.11 17.01 19.15
N VAL A 25 -5.14 16.71 18.31
CA VAL A 25 -4.16 15.65 18.53
C VAL A 25 -3.07 16.17 19.47
N GLU A 26 -3.08 15.70 20.70
CA GLU A 26 -2.11 16.08 21.74
C GLU A 26 -0.90 15.18 21.74
N GLN A 27 -1.10 13.88 21.46
CA GLN A 27 -0.05 12.88 21.50
C GLN A 27 -0.32 11.75 20.51
N ILE A 28 0.74 11.34 19.82
CA ILE A 28 0.72 10.16 18.96
C ILE A 28 1.72 9.13 19.48
N PHE A 29 1.28 7.89 19.63
CA PHE A 29 2.14 6.74 19.88
C PHE A 29 2.26 5.90 18.61
N ALA A 30 3.47 5.43 18.31
CA ALA A 30 3.75 4.56 17.17
C ALA A 30 4.30 3.21 17.66
N LEU A 31 3.71 2.09 17.20
CA LEU A 31 4.06 0.73 17.61
C LEU A 31 4.47 -0.11 16.41
N PRO A 32 5.75 -0.41 16.21
CA PRO A 32 6.90 0.04 16.99
C PRO A 32 7.41 1.43 16.61
N GLY A 33 6.95 2.04 15.51
CA GLY A 33 7.54 3.22 14.91
C GLY A 33 8.92 2.95 14.29
N ASN A 34 9.69 4.01 14.04
CA ASN A 34 11.07 3.95 13.54
C ASN A 34 11.85 5.19 13.97
N GLY A 35 13.14 5.29 13.62
CA GLY A 35 14.00 6.40 14.05
C GLY A 35 13.56 7.79 13.53
N GLY A 36 12.89 7.87 12.37
CA GLY A 36 12.34 9.13 11.86
C GLY A 36 11.01 9.49 12.53
N ILE A 37 10.13 8.50 12.71
CA ILE A 37 8.84 8.66 13.41
C ILE A 37 9.07 9.17 14.83
N ALA A 38 10.18 8.82 15.48
CA ALA A 38 10.51 9.28 16.84
C ALA A 38 10.61 10.80 16.98
N LYS A 39 10.76 11.57 15.88
CA LYS A 39 10.70 13.03 15.89
C LYS A 39 9.25 13.57 15.95
N ASP A 40 8.29 12.76 15.51
CA ASP A 40 6.89 13.15 15.31
C ASP A 40 5.93 12.47 16.30
N ALA A 41 6.32 11.33 16.88
CA ALA A 41 5.50 10.52 17.77
C ALA A 41 6.36 9.82 18.83
N THR A 42 5.73 9.34 19.89
CA THR A 42 6.38 8.48 20.88
C THR A 42 6.42 7.05 20.35
N CYS A 43 7.60 6.58 20.00
CA CYS A 43 7.80 5.19 19.59
C CYS A 43 7.85 4.25 20.78
N VAL A 44 7.11 3.15 20.73
CA VAL A 44 7.07 2.14 21.79
C VAL A 44 7.44 0.78 21.19
N PRO A 45 8.39 0.03 21.74
CA PRO A 45 8.93 -1.19 21.14
C PRO A 45 7.96 -2.39 21.27
N ILE A 46 6.75 -2.23 20.76
CA ILE A 46 5.74 -3.28 20.66
C ILE A 46 5.61 -3.63 19.17
N GLY A 47 5.81 -4.89 18.84
CA GLY A 47 5.69 -5.37 17.46
C GLY A 47 4.25 -5.25 16.92
N ALA A 48 4.11 -4.88 15.66
CA ALA A 48 2.79 -4.68 15.03
C ALA A 48 1.90 -5.95 15.02
N LYS A 49 2.46 -7.14 15.21
CA LYS A 49 1.74 -8.42 15.27
C LYS A 49 1.40 -8.87 16.69
N ASP A 50 1.92 -8.19 17.72
CA ASP A 50 1.65 -8.51 19.12
C ASP A 50 0.33 -7.87 19.56
N ILE A 51 -0.79 -8.43 19.09
CA ILE A 51 -2.12 -7.88 19.34
C ILE A 51 -2.43 -7.73 20.84
N PRO A 52 -2.13 -8.72 21.71
CA PRO A 52 -2.34 -8.56 23.14
C PRO A 52 -1.58 -7.36 23.73
N ALA A 53 -0.28 -7.20 23.42
CA ALA A 53 0.51 -6.09 23.92
C ALA A 53 0.03 -4.74 23.37
N ILE A 54 -0.44 -4.67 22.11
CA ILE A 54 -1.04 -3.46 21.53
C ILE A 54 -2.29 -3.06 22.32
N VAL A 55 -3.18 -4.01 22.59
CA VAL A 55 -4.43 -3.75 23.35
C VAL A 55 -4.14 -3.31 24.78
N ASP A 56 -3.24 -4.01 25.49
CA ASP A 56 -2.85 -3.65 26.86
C ASP A 56 -2.24 -2.26 26.93
N PHE A 57 -1.39 -1.91 25.97
CA PHE A 57 -0.82 -0.58 25.83
C PHE A 57 -1.91 0.48 25.62
N ALA A 58 -2.83 0.24 24.67
CA ALA A 58 -3.88 1.18 24.34
C ALA A 58 -4.82 1.46 25.52
N LYS A 59 -5.13 0.46 26.34
CA LYS A 59 -5.91 0.59 27.57
C LYS A 59 -5.15 1.39 28.63
N ARG A 60 -3.89 1.05 28.88
CA ARG A 60 -3.06 1.69 29.90
C ARG A 60 -2.86 3.18 29.61
N GLU A 61 -2.59 3.52 28.34
CA GLU A 61 -2.39 4.92 27.93
C GLU A 61 -3.70 5.67 27.69
N ARG A 62 -4.85 5.00 27.73
CA ARG A 62 -6.18 5.57 27.46
C ARG A 62 -6.22 6.19 26.06
N ILE A 63 -5.94 5.39 25.05
CA ILE A 63 -5.97 5.81 23.65
C ILE A 63 -7.41 6.16 23.25
N ASP A 64 -7.60 7.33 22.64
CA ASP A 64 -8.89 7.81 22.16
C ASP A 64 -9.25 7.25 20.79
N PHE A 65 -8.25 7.02 19.94
CA PHE A 65 -8.44 6.50 18.57
C PHE A 65 -7.19 5.77 18.09
N ALA A 66 -7.37 4.66 17.38
CA ALA A 66 -6.28 3.87 16.83
C ALA A 66 -6.33 3.81 15.29
N VAL A 67 -5.15 3.79 14.66
CA VAL A 67 -4.95 3.55 13.23
C VAL A 67 -4.12 2.29 13.07
N VAL A 68 -4.71 1.24 12.49
CA VAL A 68 -4.00 -0.01 12.19
C VAL A 68 -3.60 0.03 10.72
N ALA A 69 -2.33 0.37 10.46
CA ALA A 69 -1.87 0.69 9.13
C ALA A 69 -1.36 -0.50 8.29
N PRO A 70 -0.63 -1.51 8.83
CA PRO A 70 -0.14 -2.65 8.06
C PRO A 70 -1.21 -3.74 7.88
N ASP A 71 -1.02 -4.58 6.85
CA ASP A 71 -1.88 -5.71 6.51
C ASP A 71 -1.88 -6.83 7.58
N ASP A 72 -0.70 -7.26 8.05
CA ASP A 72 -0.56 -8.34 9.04
C ASP A 72 -1.46 -8.14 10.28
N PRO A 73 -1.37 -7.03 11.04
CA PRO A 73 -2.22 -6.84 12.22
C PRO A 73 -3.71 -6.73 11.88
N LEU A 74 -4.08 -6.23 10.70
CA LEU A 74 -5.47 -6.19 10.23
C LEU A 74 -6.03 -7.61 10.05
N VAL A 75 -5.29 -8.46 9.36
CA VAL A 75 -5.68 -9.88 9.15
C VAL A 75 -5.68 -10.65 10.47
N LEU A 76 -4.78 -10.32 11.40
CA LEU A 76 -4.70 -10.92 12.74
C LEU A 76 -5.79 -10.41 13.72
N GLY A 77 -6.60 -9.42 13.34
CA GLY A 77 -7.73 -8.97 14.13
C GLY A 77 -7.42 -7.88 15.16
N ALA A 78 -6.39 -7.06 14.93
CA ALA A 78 -6.07 -5.93 15.83
C ALA A 78 -7.26 -4.97 16.01
N VAL A 79 -7.98 -4.66 14.93
CA VAL A 79 -9.17 -3.79 14.97
C VAL A 79 -10.28 -4.42 15.79
N ASP A 80 -10.52 -5.73 15.62
CA ASP A 80 -11.53 -6.46 16.40
C ASP A 80 -11.20 -6.42 17.90
N ALA A 81 -9.93 -6.66 18.25
CA ALA A 81 -9.47 -6.68 19.64
C ALA A 81 -9.54 -5.30 20.31
N LEU A 82 -9.13 -4.23 19.61
CA LEU A 82 -9.20 -2.85 20.12
C LEU A 82 -10.66 -2.40 20.28
N ASN A 83 -11.52 -2.67 19.29
CA ASN A 83 -12.94 -2.35 19.36
C ASN A 83 -13.67 -3.09 20.50
N ALA A 84 -13.28 -4.33 20.83
CA ALA A 84 -13.83 -5.08 21.95
C ALA A 84 -13.56 -4.40 23.30
N GLU A 85 -12.48 -3.62 23.41
CA GLU A 85 -12.13 -2.81 24.58
C GLU A 85 -12.69 -1.36 24.49
N GLY A 86 -13.54 -1.08 23.51
CA GLY A 86 -14.18 0.23 23.33
C GLY A 86 -13.26 1.30 22.71
N ILE A 87 -12.13 0.90 22.11
CA ILE A 87 -11.20 1.82 21.44
C ILE A 87 -11.56 1.86 19.95
N PRO A 88 -12.10 2.98 19.43
CA PRO A 88 -12.45 3.11 18.03
C PRO A 88 -11.19 3.09 17.15
N CYS A 89 -11.29 2.41 16.00
CA CYS A 89 -10.17 2.17 15.12
C CYS A 89 -10.47 2.52 13.67
N PHE A 90 -9.47 3.06 12.96
CA PHE A 90 -9.43 3.09 11.51
C PHE A 90 -8.72 1.84 10.98
N GLY A 91 -9.44 1.08 10.17
CA GLY A 91 -9.01 -0.16 9.54
C GLY A 91 -10.13 -1.19 9.52
N PRO A 92 -10.11 -2.14 8.57
CA PRO A 92 -11.11 -3.20 8.50
C PRO A 92 -10.93 -4.22 9.63
N ARG A 93 -12.02 -4.84 10.02
CA ARG A 93 -11.97 -6.05 10.86
C ARG A 93 -11.35 -7.22 10.11
N ALA A 94 -10.87 -8.22 10.82
CA ALA A 94 -10.21 -9.38 10.25
C ALA A 94 -11.05 -10.09 9.17
N ASN A 95 -12.36 -10.18 9.37
CA ASN A 95 -13.25 -10.81 8.40
C ASN A 95 -13.34 -10.04 7.08
N ALA A 96 -13.14 -8.71 7.06
CA ALA A 96 -13.10 -7.88 5.86
C ALA A 96 -11.67 -7.77 5.29
N ALA A 97 -10.64 -7.80 6.14
CA ALA A 97 -9.24 -7.79 5.72
C ALA A 97 -8.86 -9.00 4.86
N ILE A 98 -9.66 -10.06 4.87
CA ILE A 98 -9.49 -11.23 3.99
C ILE A 98 -9.46 -10.87 2.50
N ILE A 99 -9.99 -9.71 2.09
CA ILE A 99 -9.94 -9.24 0.70
C ILE A 99 -8.50 -9.04 0.20
N GLU A 100 -7.54 -8.75 1.08
CA GLU A 100 -6.09 -8.81 0.84
C GLU A 100 -5.50 -10.13 1.33
N GLY A 101 -5.97 -10.63 2.47
CA GLY A 101 -5.48 -11.83 3.13
C GLY A 101 -5.64 -13.11 2.33
N SER A 102 -6.55 -13.17 1.35
CA SER A 102 -6.72 -14.29 0.42
C SER A 102 -7.03 -13.80 -0.99
N LYS A 103 -6.11 -14.08 -1.91
CA LYS A 103 -6.31 -13.79 -3.34
C LYS A 103 -7.42 -14.65 -3.94
N VAL A 104 -7.56 -15.88 -3.46
CA VAL A 104 -8.64 -16.78 -3.86
C VAL A 104 -10.00 -16.21 -3.44
N PHE A 105 -10.11 -15.69 -2.20
CA PHE A 105 -11.34 -15.04 -1.76
C PHE A 105 -11.68 -13.84 -2.67
N SER A 106 -10.73 -12.93 -2.89
CA SER A 106 -10.98 -11.73 -3.70
C SER A 106 -11.35 -12.06 -5.15
N LYS A 107 -10.70 -13.07 -5.75
CA LYS A 107 -11.05 -13.53 -7.10
C LYS A 107 -12.45 -14.15 -7.17
N ASN A 108 -12.80 -15.00 -6.21
CA ASN A 108 -14.13 -15.59 -6.15
C ASN A 108 -15.22 -14.54 -5.89
N LEU A 109 -14.92 -13.53 -5.04
CA LEU A 109 -15.80 -12.39 -4.82
C LEU A 109 -16.07 -11.65 -6.13
N MET A 110 -15.01 -11.26 -6.84
CA MET A 110 -15.13 -10.54 -8.11
C MET A 110 -15.92 -11.34 -9.14
N LYS A 111 -15.63 -12.64 -9.29
CA LYS A 111 -16.38 -13.53 -10.19
C LYS A 111 -17.86 -13.62 -9.82
N LYS A 112 -18.17 -13.80 -8.53
CA LYS A 112 -19.55 -13.95 -8.03
C LYS A 112 -20.40 -12.70 -8.27
N TYR A 113 -19.80 -11.52 -8.12
CA TYR A 113 -20.50 -10.24 -8.21
C TYR A 113 -20.27 -9.48 -9.52
N GLY A 114 -19.62 -10.12 -10.51
CA GLY A 114 -19.41 -9.53 -11.84
C GLY A 114 -18.45 -8.36 -11.87
N ILE A 115 -17.52 -8.24 -10.91
CA ILE A 115 -16.51 -7.19 -10.85
C ILE A 115 -15.39 -7.52 -11.85
N PRO A 116 -15.01 -6.58 -12.77
CA PRO A 116 -14.01 -6.84 -13.79
C PRO A 116 -12.63 -7.21 -13.21
N THR A 117 -12.11 -8.37 -13.59
CA THR A 117 -10.77 -8.84 -13.24
C THR A 117 -10.24 -9.80 -14.30
N ALA A 118 -8.95 -10.16 -14.21
CA ALA A 118 -8.33 -11.18 -15.05
C ALA A 118 -9.06 -12.53 -14.92
N ARG A 119 -9.17 -13.28 -16.03
CA ARG A 119 -9.59 -14.69 -15.97
C ARG A 119 -8.60 -15.47 -15.13
N TYR A 120 -9.07 -16.40 -14.35
CA TYR A 120 -8.25 -17.12 -13.39
C TYR A 120 -8.75 -18.54 -13.12
N GLU A 121 -7.84 -19.37 -12.65
CA GLU A 121 -8.13 -20.68 -12.09
C GLU A 121 -7.39 -20.86 -10.75
N VAL A 122 -7.96 -21.63 -9.84
CA VAL A 122 -7.43 -21.88 -8.50
C VAL A 122 -6.97 -23.33 -8.39
N PHE A 123 -5.77 -23.54 -7.85
CA PHE A 123 -5.19 -24.86 -7.67
C PHE A 123 -4.72 -25.09 -6.23
N THR A 124 -5.03 -26.29 -5.71
CA THR A 124 -4.57 -26.82 -4.42
C THR A 124 -3.60 -27.99 -4.58
N GLU A 125 -3.37 -28.44 -5.83
CA GLU A 125 -2.49 -29.53 -6.20
C GLU A 125 -1.57 -29.09 -7.33
N ALA A 126 -0.26 -29.23 -7.13
CA ALA A 126 0.74 -28.78 -8.10
C ALA A 126 0.58 -29.47 -9.47
N GLU A 127 0.33 -30.78 -9.47
CA GLU A 127 0.16 -31.58 -10.70
C GLU A 127 -1.01 -31.07 -11.56
N LYS A 128 -2.14 -30.68 -10.93
CA LYS A 128 -3.29 -30.11 -11.66
C LYS A 128 -2.97 -28.73 -12.24
N ALA A 129 -2.24 -27.90 -11.49
CA ALA A 129 -1.77 -26.61 -11.97
C ALA A 129 -0.82 -26.77 -13.16
N ILE A 130 0.13 -27.69 -13.07
CA ILE A 130 1.08 -27.98 -14.15
C ILE A 130 0.35 -28.52 -15.39
N ALA A 131 -0.63 -29.40 -15.21
CA ALA A 131 -1.45 -29.90 -16.34
C ALA A 131 -2.23 -28.76 -17.03
N TYR A 132 -2.83 -27.85 -16.26
CA TYR A 132 -3.51 -26.66 -16.79
C TYR A 132 -2.55 -25.76 -17.60
N LEU A 133 -1.33 -25.56 -17.12
CA LEU A 133 -0.33 -24.73 -17.79
C LEU A 133 0.08 -25.28 -19.18
N GLN A 134 -0.18 -26.54 -19.50
CA GLN A 134 0.11 -27.08 -20.85
C GLN A 134 -0.72 -26.40 -21.96
N SER A 135 -1.92 -25.92 -21.61
CA SER A 135 -2.82 -25.25 -22.54
C SER A 135 -3.08 -23.77 -22.24
N ALA A 136 -2.63 -23.29 -21.06
CA ALA A 136 -2.82 -21.90 -20.66
C ALA A 136 -2.06 -20.93 -21.60
N PRO A 137 -2.60 -19.72 -21.84
CA PRO A 137 -1.88 -18.66 -22.54
C PRO A 137 -0.58 -18.27 -21.82
N ILE A 138 0.43 -17.90 -22.60
CA ILE A 138 1.69 -17.33 -22.11
C ILE A 138 1.82 -15.93 -22.72
N PRO A 139 2.23 -14.90 -21.97
CA PRO A 139 2.57 -14.90 -20.52
C PRO A 139 1.38 -15.23 -19.63
N THR A 140 1.67 -15.72 -18.41
CA THR A 140 0.67 -15.98 -17.38
C THR A 140 1.16 -15.47 -16.01
N VAL A 141 0.23 -15.22 -15.10
CA VAL A 141 0.57 -14.72 -13.75
C VAL A 141 0.21 -15.78 -12.72
N ILE A 142 1.17 -16.16 -11.90
CA ILE A 142 0.99 -17.15 -10.83
C ILE A 142 1.12 -16.43 -9.49
N LYS A 143 0.09 -16.55 -8.65
CA LYS A 143 0.02 -15.87 -7.35
C LYS A 143 -0.18 -16.88 -6.23
N ALA A 144 0.66 -16.83 -5.20
CA ALA A 144 0.43 -17.53 -3.96
C ALA A 144 -0.78 -16.90 -3.23
N ASP A 145 -1.63 -17.72 -2.62
CA ASP A 145 -2.75 -17.25 -1.80
C ASP A 145 -2.25 -16.79 -0.44
N GLY A 146 -2.71 -15.64 0.04
CA GLY A 146 -2.30 -15.06 1.32
C GLY A 146 -1.29 -13.91 1.20
N LEU A 147 -0.90 -13.41 2.37
CA LEU A 147 0.08 -12.33 2.48
C LEU A 147 1.49 -12.87 2.20
N ALA A 148 2.11 -12.43 1.13
CA ALA A 148 3.46 -12.85 0.72
C ALA A 148 4.40 -11.65 0.55
N LEU A 149 4.13 -10.53 1.25
CA LEU A 149 4.93 -9.29 1.25
C LEU A 149 5.22 -8.78 -0.18
N GLY A 150 4.25 -8.89 -1.09
CA GLY A 150 4.41 -8.49 -2.50
C GLY A 150 5.31 -9.42 -3.34
N LYS A 151 5.87 -10.49 -2.76
CA LYS A 151 6.80 -11.41 -3.45
C LYS A 151 6.12 -12.67 -3.99
N GLY A 152 4.87 -12.92 -3.61
CA GLY A 152 4.10 -14.09 -4.02
C GLY A 152 3.47 -13.99 -5.41
N VAL A 153 3.97 -13.14 -6.30
CA VAL A 153 3.47 -12.95 -7.67
C VAL A 153 4.61 -13.15 -8.65
N ILE A 154 4.44 -14.11 -9.56
CA ILE A 154 5.42 -14.42 -10.62
C ILE A 154 4.71 -14.27 -11.97
N ILE A 155 5.27 -13.43 -12.85
CA ILE A 155 4.89 -13.34 -14.24
C ILE A 155 5.80 -14.27 -15.02
N ALA A 156 5.23 -15.34 -15.58
CA ALA A 156 5.97 -16.33 -16.33
C ALA A 156 5.81 -16.06 -17.85
N SER A 157 6.93 -15.82 -18.51
CA SER A 157 7.00 -15.55 -19.96
C SER A 157 7.11 -16.83 -20.79
N THR A 158 7.45 -17.96 -20.15
CA THR A 158 7.52 -19.28 -20.77
C THR A 158 6.77 -20.32 -19.93
N ARG A 159 6.48 -21.50 -20.52
CA ARG A 159 5.84 -22.60 -19.77
C ARG A 159 6.77 -23.17 -18.70
N GLU A 160 8.05 -23.25 -19.00
CA GLU A 160 9.08 -23.72 -18.09
C GLU A 160 9.17 -22.83 -16.85
N GLU A 161 9.15 -21.52 -17.04
CA GLU A 161 9.08 -20.56 -15.93
C GLU A 161 7.78 -20.72 -15.12
N ALA A 162 6.64 -20.92 -15.77
CA ALA A 162 5.37 -21.12 -15.11
C ALA A 162 5.35 -22.41 -14.27
N VAL A 163 5.85 -23.51 -14.81
CA VAL A 163 5.96 -24.80 -14.09
C VAL A 163 6.93 -24.67 -12.92
N SER A 164 8.07 -23.99 -13.10
CA SER A 164 9.04 -23.73 -12.02
C SER A 164 8.41 -22.89 -10.89
N ALA A 165 7.62 -21.88 -11.24
CA ALA A 165 6.91 -21.05 -10.26
C ALA A 165 5.90 -21.87 -9.45
N VAL A 166 5.11 -22.74 -10.07
CA VAL A 166 4.16 -23.64 -9.39
C VAL A 166 4.90 -24.55 -8.40
N ARG A 167 5.99 -25.19 -8.83
CA ARG A 167 6.78 -26.07 -7.96
C ARG A 167 7.37 -25.32 -6.79
N SER A 168 8.00 -24.16 -7.04
CA SER A 168 8.60 -23.32 -5.99
C SER A 168 7.56 -22.88 -4.94
N MET A 169 6.35 -22.52 -5.38
CA MET A 169 5.29 -22.07 -4.46
C MET A 169 4.68 -23.23 -3.69
N MET A 170 4.30 -24.32 -4.36
CA MET A 170 3.47 -25.38 -3.79
C MET A 170 4.27 -26.54 -3.22
N GLU A 171 5.40 -26.94 -3.85
CA GLU A 171 6.22 -28.07 -3.42
C GLU A 171 7.34 -27.63 -2.48
N ASP A 172 8.13 -26.62 -2.86
CA ASP A 172 9.23 -26.11 -2.06
C ASP A 172 8.80 -25.22 -0.91
N LYS A 173 7.50 -24.85 -0.84
CA LYS A 173 6.87 -24.00 0.17
C LYS A 173 7.61 -22.69 0.40
N GLN A 174 8.12 -22.06 -0.67
CA GLN A 174 8.85 -20.79 -0.60
C GLN A 174 8.09 -19.69 0.18
N PHE A 175 6.75 -19.74 0.17
CA PHE A 175 5.87 -18.80 0.88
C PHE A 175 5.10 -19.45 2.05
N GLY A 176 5.61 -20.58 2.59
CA GLY A 176 4.96 -21.29 3.67
C GLY A 176 3.53 -21.73 3.32
N GLU A 177 2.60 -21.57 4.24
CA GLU A 177 1.19 -21.92 4.03
C GLU A 177 0.51 -21.10 2.93
N SER A 178 0.98 -19.86 2.67
CA SER A 178 0.46 -19.03 1.57
C SER A 178 0.67 -19.66 0.20
N GLY A 179 1.67 -20.54 0.03
CA GLY A 179 1.93 -21.29 -1.20
C GLY A 179 1.13 -22.59 -1.35
N SER A 180 0.39 -23.03 -0.33
CA SER A 180 -0.40 -24.27 -0.38
C SER A 180 -1.54 -24.20 -1.40
N ARG A 181 -1.95 -22.99 -1.77
CA ARG A 181 -2.97 -22.69 -2.76
C ARG A 181 -2.48 -21.56 -3.67
N ILE A 182 -2.69 -21.69 -4.97
CA ILE A 182 -2.27 -20.69 -5.95
C ILE A 182 -3.42 -20.28 -6.87
N VAL A 183 -3.29 -19.09 -7.41
CA VAL A 183 -4.15 -18.56 -8.49
C VAL A 183 -3.29 -18.40 -9.74
N ILE A 184 -3.74 -18.96 -10.86
CA ILE A 184 -3.14 -18.75 -12.18
C ILE A 184 -4.08 -17.82 -12.96
N GLU A 185 -3.55 -16.68 -13.42
CA GLU A 185 -4.32 -15.63 -14.09
C GLU A 185 -3.81 -15.36 -15.50
N GLU A 186 -4.70 -14.92 -16.39
CA GLU A 186 -4.28 -14.31 -17.65
C GLU A 186 -3.44 -13.08 -17.38
N PHE A 187 -2.44 -12.88 -18.23
CA PHE A 187 -1.61 -11.68 -18.18
C PHE A 187 -2.36 -10.49 -18.80
N LEU A 188 -2.66 -9.47 -18.00
CA LEU A 188 -3.28 -8.24 -18.47
C LEU A 188 -2.22 -7.26 -18.97
N THR A 189 -2.57 -6.48 -19.98
CA THR A 189 -1.72 -5.42 -20.56
C THR A 189 -2.42 -4.08 -20.52
N GLY A 190 -1.67 -3.03 -20.22
CA GLY A 190 -2.15 -1.65 -20.13
C GLY A 190 -1.39 -0.86 -19.06
N PRO A 191 -1.72 0.41 -18.86
CA PRO A 191 -1.22 1.19 -17.74
C PRO A 191 -1.79 0.66 -16.41
N GLU A 192 -0.91 0.52 -15.40
CA GLU A 192 -1.32 0.25 -14.03
C GLU A 192 -1.72 1.55 -13.33
N VAL A 193 -2.74 1.47 -12.50
CA VAL A 193 -3.24 2.58 -11.69
C VAL A 193 -3.53 2.08 -10.28
N SER A 194 -3.08 2.84 -9.29
CA SER A 194 -3.45 2.64 -7.90
C SER A 194 -4.49 3.69 -7.50
N VAL A 195 -5.65 3.24 -7.01
CA VAL A 195 -6.67 4.12 -6.43
C VAL A 195 -6.97 3.64 -5.02
N LEU A 196 -6.67 4.49 -4.05
CA LEU A 196 -7.06 4.27 -2.68
C LEU A 196 -8.43 4.92 -2.45
N ALA A 197 -9.24 4.35 -1.59
CA ALA A 197 -10.53 4.94 -1.25
C ALA A 197 -10.82 4.82 0.24
N PHE A 198 -11.32 5.89 0.84
CA PHE A 198 -11.96 5.83 2.15
C PHE A 198 -13.34 5.19 2.01
N THR A 199 -13.71 4.33 2.92
CA THR A 199 -15.05 3.77 2.99
C THR A 199 -15.47 3.45 4.43
N ASP A 200 -16.75 3.64 4.70
CA ASP A 200 -17.40 3.25 5.95
C ASP A 200 -18.26 1.98 5.79
N GLY A 201 -18.10 1.29 4.66
CA GLY A 201 -18.91 0.13 4.28
C GLY A 201 -20.19 0.48 3.50
N ARG A 202 -20.49 1.76 3.29
CA ARG A 202 -21.65 2.27 2.52
C ARG A 202 -21.24 3.27 1.47
N VAL A 203 -20.44 4.23 1.88
CA VAL A 203 -19.93 5.32 1.03
C VAL A 203 -18.51 4.99 0.62
N VAL A 204 -18.16 5.35 -0.61
CA VAL A 204 -16.80 5.26 -1.14
C VAL A 204 -16.35 6.66 -1.53
N ARG A 205 -15.19 7.09 -1.01
CA ARG A 205 -14.55 8.37 -1.35
C ARG A 205 -13.16 8.06 -1.92
N PRO A 206 -13.02 7.94 -3.25
CA PRO A 206 -11.72 7.72 -3.87
C PRO A 206 -10.78 8.89 -3.59
N MET A 207 -9.52 8.55 -3.38
CA MET A 207 -8.43 9.51 -3.27
C MET A 207 -7.88 9.80 -4.67
N VAL A 208 -6.98 10.77 -4.76
CA VAL A 208 -6.26 11.04 -6.01
C VAL A 208 -5.53 9.76 -6.48
N SER A 209 -5.61 9.48 -7.78
CA SER A 209 -4.97 8.29 -8.35
C SER A 209 -3.45 8.39 -8.32
N SER A 210 -2.76 7.26 -8.30
CA SER A 210 -1.29 7.24 -8.30
C SER A 210 -0.73 6.19 -9.27
N MET A 211 0.55 6.35 -9.61
CA MET A 211 1.32 5.43 -10.44
C MET A 211 2.54 4.96 -9.67
N ASP A 212 2.53 3.72 -9.23
CA ASP A 212 3.66 3.08 -8.57
C ASP A 212 4.68 2.53 -9.58
N HIS A 213 5.95 2.43 -9.15
CA HIS A 213 7.06 1.88 -9.91
C HIS A 213 7.62 0.67 -9.15
N LYS A 214 7.09 -0.51 -9.48
CA LYS A 214 7.33 -1.75 -8.71
C LYS A 214 8.69 -2.40 -8.95
N ARG A 215 9.32 -2.17 -10.10
CA ARG A 215 10.62 -2.78 -10.43
C ARG A 215 11.78 -2.07 -9.75
N ALA A 216 12.79 -2.87 -9.36
CA ALA A 216 13.93 -2.39 -8.57
C ALA A 216 14.83 -1.40 -9.32
N LEU A 217 14.94 -1.51 -10.65
CA LEU A 217 15.89 -0.77 -11.48
C LEU A 217 15.16 0.08 -12.52
N ASP A 218 15.89 1.05 -13.07
CA ASP A 218 15.42 1.93 -14.15
C ASP A 218 14.87 1.13 -15.33
N HIS A 219 14.00 1.74 -16.09
CA HIS A 219 13.31 1.17 -17.26
C HIS A 219 12.53 -0.11 -16.93
N ASP A 220 11.99 -0.17 -15.70
CA ASP A 220 11.24 -1.32 -15.18
C ASP A 220 12.01 -2.64 -15.30
N GLN A 221 13.31 -2.59 -15.02
CA GLN A 221 14.18 -3.77 -14.99
C GLN A 221 14.31 -4.33 -13.56
N GLY A 222 14.84 -5.54 -13.47
CA GLY A 222 15.06 -6.23 -12.20
C GLY A 222 13.80 -6.89 -11.66
N VAL A 223 13.82 -7.26 -10.39
CA VAL A 223 12.73 -7.96 -9.70
C VAL A 223 11.69 -6.99 -9.15
N ASN A 224 10.50 -7.48 -8.85
CA ASN A 224 9.47 -6.71 -8.16
C ASN A 224 9.90 -6.37 -6.73
N THR A 225 9.49 -5.20 -6.27
CA THR A 225 9.69 -4.67 -4.92
C THR A 225 8.37 -4.25 -4.30
N GLY A 226 8.41 -3.66 -3.12
CA GLY A 226 7.25 -2.98 -2.53
C GLY A 226 6.91 -1.62 -3.17
N GLY A 227 7.65 -1.19 -4.18
CA GLY A 227 7.56 0.12 -4.83
C GLY A 227 8.83 0.94 -4.64
N MET A 228 9.37 1.47 -5.74
CA MET A 228 10.59 2.30 -5.78
C MET A 228 10.29 3.79 -5.94
N GLY A 229 9.04 4.14 -6.02
CA GLY A 229 8.55 5.51 -6.13
C GLY A 229 7.18 5.57 -6.75
N THR A 230 6.51 6.68 -6.57
CA THR A 230 5.15 6.88 -7.06
C THR A 230 4.90 8.34 -7.39
N VAL A 231 3.97 8.58 -8.29
CA VAL A 231 3.50 9.92 -8.64
C VAL A 231 1.97 9.98 -8.55
N ALA A 232 1.45 11.14 -8.23
CA ALA A 232 0.03 11.45 -8.21
C ALA A 232 -0.22 12.85 -8.78
N PRO A 233 -1.29 13.05 -9.58
CA PRO A 233 -2.21 12.04 -10.10
C PRO A 233 -1.57 11.14 -11.17
N ASN A 234 -2.20 10.00 -11.47
CA ASN A 234 -1.84 9.15 -12.60
C ASN A 234 -2.49 9.69 -13.88
N PRO A 235 -1.72 10.14 -14.88
CA PRO A 235 -2.28 10.79 -16.08
C PRO A 235 -3.14 9.88 -16.96
N TYR A 236 -3.01 8.56 -16.82
CA TYR A 236 -3.87 7.60 -17.54
C TYR A 236 -5.27 7.47 -16.93
N TYR A 237 -5.48 7.95 -15.70
CA TYR A 237 -6.74 7.81 -14.99
C TYR A 237 -7.61 9.06 -15.17
N THR A 238 -8.34 9.07 -16.30
CA THR A 238 -9.23 10.19 -16.66
C THR A 238 -10.53 10.18 -15.86
N GLU A 239 -11.30 11.26 -15.91
CA GLU A 239 -12.61 11.37 -15.27
C GLU A 239 -13.59 10.30 -15.78
N GLU A 240 -13.55 9.97 -17.09
CA GLU A 240 -14.38 8.92 -17.67
C GLU A 240 -14.02 7.55 -17.10
N ILE A 241 -12.72 7.25 -16.98
CA ILE A 241 -12.24 6.00 -16.38
C ILE A 241 -12.61 5.95 -14.89
N ALA A 242 -12.47 7.07 -14.18
CA ALA A 242 -12.86 7.17 -12.76
C ALA A 242 -14.35 6.87 -12.56
N LYS A 243 -15.21 7.39 -13.43
CA LYS A 243 -16.64 7.09 -13.41
C LYS A 243 -16.93 5.62 -13.66
N VAL A 244 -16.29 5.01 -14.66
CA VAL A 244 -16.43 3.57 -14.94
C VAL A 244 -15.95 2.75 -13.74
N CYS A 245 -14.80 3.08 -13.16
CA CYS A 245 -14.29 2.38 -11.98
C CYS A 245 -15.25 2.49 -10.77
N MET A 246 -15.84 3.67 -10.55
CA MET A 246 -16.81 3.86 -9.48
C MET A 246 -18.02 2.95 -9.66
N GLU A 247 -18.60 2.94 -10.87
CA GLU A 247 -19.84 2.22 -11.17
C GLU A 247 -19.65 0.70 -11.28
N THR A 248 -18.51 0.24 -11.82
CA THR A 248 -18.30 -1.19 -12.13
C THR A 248 -17.37 -1.91 -11.17
N ILE A 249 -16.58 -1.18 -10.36
CA ILE A 249 -15.58 -1.77 -9.47
C ILE A 249 -15.79 -1.33 -8.02
N PHE A 250 -15.74 -0.02 -7.72
CA PHE A 250 -15.63 0.42 -6.32
C PHE A 250 -16.93 0.19 -5.53
N LEU A 251 -18.05 0.70 -6.02
CA LEU A 251 -19.35 0.48 -5.39
C LEU A 251 -19.74 -1.02 -5.39
N PRO A 252 -19.59 -1.77 -6.49
CA PRO A 252 -19.84 -3.21 -6.48
C PRO A 252 -18.99 -3.98 -5.48
N THR A 253 -17.70 -3.61 -5.29
CA THR A 253 -16.82 -4.27 -4.32
C THR A 253 -17.34 -4.08 -2.89
N VAL A 254 -17.69 -2.85 -2.49
CA VAL A 254 -18.20 -2.58 -1.15
C VAL A 254 -19.55 -3.26 -0.93
N ALA A 255 -20.44 -3.23 -1.93
CA ALA A 255 -21.71 -3.95 -1.89
C ALA A 255 -21.53 -5.47 -1.76
N ALA A 256 -20.58 -6.05 -2.52
CA ALA A 256 -20.24 -7.47 -2.45
C ALA A 256 -19.73 -7.88 -1.06
N MET A 257 -18.83 -7.08 -0.47
CA MET A 257 -18.32 -7.32 0.88
C MET A 257 -19.46 -7.30 1.93
N ASN A 258 -20.39 -6.38 1.80
CA ASN A 258 -21.58 -6.33 2.66
C ASN A 258 -22.46 -7.56 2.47
N ALA A 259 -22.71 -7.99 1.23
CA ALA A 259 -23.51 -9.18 0.92
C ALA A 259 -22.89 -10.48 1.47
N GLU A 260 -21.55 -10.51 1.58
CA GLU A 260 -20.81 -11.62 2.23
C GLU A 260 -20.80 -11.51 3.78
N GLY A 261 -21.45 -10.53 4.38
CA GLY A 261 -21.42 -10.28 5.83
C GLY A 261 -20.06 -9.78 6.34
N ARG A 262 -19.29 -9.13 5.48
CA ARG A 262 -17.93 -8.65 5.73
C ARG A 262 -17.79 -7.15 5.42
N PRO A 263 -18.57 -6.26 6.07
CA PRO A 263 -18.54 -4.84 5.78
C PRO A 263 -17.12 -4.30 5.94
N PHE A 264 -16.64 -3.56 4.93
CA PHE A 264 -15.29 -3.01 4.93
C PHE A 264 -15.32 -1.54 5.37
N GLN A 265 -14.60 -1.22 6.43
CA GLN A 265 -14.40 0.14 6.93
C GLN A 265 -12.90 0.46 6.95
N GLY A 266 -12.51 1.63 6.44
CA GLY A 266 -11.11 2.04 6.40
C GLY A 266 -10.64 2.49 5.02
N CYS A 267 -9.40 2.18 4.68
CA CYS A 267 -8.81 2.43 3.37
C CYS A 267 -8.81 1.14 2.54
N LEU A 268 -9.57 1.12 1.46
CA LEU A 268 -9.53 0.04 0.46
C LEU A 268 -8.71 0.51 -0.75
N TYR A 269 -7.66 -0.24 -1.06
CA TYR A 269 -6.78 0.03 -2.20
C TYR A 269 -7.20 -0.88 -3.36
N PHE A 270 -7.37 -0.27 -4.52
CA PHE A 270 -7.66 -0.91 -5.79
C PHE A 270 -6.44 -0.81 -6.69
N GLY A 271 -5.76 -1.94 -6.96
CA GLY A 271 -4.77 -2.07 -8.02
C GLY A 271 -5.49 -2.39 -9.32
N LEU A 272 -5.37 -1.52 -10.30
CA LEU A 272 -6.11 -1.59 -11.56
C LEU A 272 -5.17 -1.70 -12.76
N MET A 273 -5.60 -2.42 -13.79
CA MET A 273 -5.03 -2.39 -15.13
C MET A 273 -6.05 -1.75 -16.09
N LEU A 274 -5.64 -0.70 -16.78
CA LEU A 274 -6.46 -0.08 -17.82
C LEU A 274 -6.26 -0.84 -19.14
N THR A 275 -7.08 -1.85 -19.34
CA THR A 275 -7.02 -2.70 -20.55
C THR A 275 -7.82 -2.09 -21.70
N PRO A 276 -7.61 -2.56 -22.98
CA PRO A 276 -8.46 -2.13 -24.09
C PRO A 276 -9.96 -2.41 -23.88
N ASP A 277 -10.30 -3.42 -23.06
CA ASP A 277 -11.68 -3.78 -22.73
C ASP A 277 -12.23 -3.02 -21.51
N GLY A 278 -11.49 -2.04 -20.98
CA GLY A 278 -11.84 -1.27 -19.80
C GLY A 278 -10.97 -1.61 -18.57
N PRO A 279 -11.21 -0.94 -17.42
CA PRO A 279 -10.45 -1.17 -16.21
C PRO A 279 -10.77 -2.54 -15.60
N LYS A 280 -9.73 -3.25 -15.16
CA LYS A 280 -9.82 -4.54 -14.46
C LYS A 280 -9.02 -4.51 -13.16
N VAL A 281 -9.55 -5.13 -12.11
CA VAL A 281 -8.86 -5.25 -10.83
C VAL A 281 -7.73 -6.28 -10.95
N ILE A 282 -6.51 -5.86 -10.58
CA ILE A 282 -5.34 -6.73 -10.44
C ILE A 282 -5.33 -7.35 -9.05
N GLU A 283 -5.54 -6.49 -8.03
CA GLU A 283 -5.51 -6.86 -6.62
C GLU A 283 -6.24 -5.83 -5.76
N TYR A 284 -6.60 -6.24 -4.56
CA TYR A 284 -7.00 -5.36 -3.48
C TYR A 284 -5.96 -5.36 -2.37
N ASN A 285 -5.83 -4.21 -1.67
CA ASN A 285 -5.18 -4.19 -0.38
C ASN A 285 -6.15 -3.57 0.65
N CYS A 286 -6.13 -4.08 1.86
CA CYS A 286 -7.09 -3.69 2.92
C CYS A 286 -6.60 -2.50 3.77
N ARG A 287 -5.66 -1.74 3.24
CA ARG A 287 -4.94 -0.66 3.94
C ARG A 287 -4.36 0.35 2.94
N PHE A 288 -3.83 1.44 3.47
CA PHE A 288 -3.04 2.38 2.69
C PHE A 288 -1.85 1.72 2.00
N GLY A 289 -1.52 2.17 0.78
CA GLY A 289 -0.35 1.73 0.03
C GLY A 289 0.96 2.32 0.56
N ASP A 290 2.07 1.73 0.21
CA ASP A 290 3.41 2.21 0.47
C ASP A 290 4.30 1.93 -0.77
N PRO A 291 4.63 2.93 -1.60
CA PRO A 291 4.74 4.36 -1.27
C PRO A 291 3.56 5.28 -1.70
N GLU A 292 2.39 4.78 -2.07
CA GLU A 292 1.29 5.62 -2.55
C GLU A 292 0.82 6.65 -1.51
N THR A 293 0.80 6.27 -0.24
CA THR A 293 0.41 7.15 0.87
C THR A 293 1.25 8.43 0.90
N GLN A 294 2.53 8.31 0.57
CA GLN A 294 3.50 9.39 0.59
C GLN A 294 3.27 10.46 -0.50
N VAL A 295 2.41 10.20 -1.49
CA VAL A 295 2.00 11.20 -2.48
C VAL A 295 0.53 11.59 -2.33
N VAL A 296 -0.31 10.70 -1.83
CA VAL A 296 -1.75 10.95 -1.74
C VAL A 296 -2.09 11.82 -0.53
N LEU A 297 -1.50 11.56 0.64
CA LEU A 297 -1.79 12.34 1.85
C LEU A 297 -1.29 13.79 1.82
N PRO A 298 -0.13 14.13 1.22
CA PRO A 298 0.25 15.53 1.04
C PRO A 298 -0.75 16.35 0.20
N LEU A 299 -1.49 15.69 -0.70
CA LEU A 299 -2.51 16.33 -1.53
C LEU A 299 -3.89 16.39 -0.84
N LEU A 300 -4.08 15.71 0.28
CA LEU A 300 -5.34 15.75 1.04
C LEU A 300 -5.51 17.10 1.75
N GLU A 301 -6.57 17.84 1.41
CA GLU A 301 -6.92 19.11 2.05
C GLU A 301 -7.82 18.90 3.28
N SER A 302 -8.64 17.85 3.27
CA SER A 302 -9.51 17.52 4.39
C SER A 302 -8.71 17.01 5.58
N ASP A 303 -9.21 17.24 6.78
CA ASP A 303 -8.60 16.72 8.01
C ASP A 303 -8.63 15.20 8.06
N LEU A 304 -7.45 14.56 8.09
CA LEU A 304 -7.34 13.11 8.01
C LEU A 304 -8.00 12.41 9.20
N LEU A 305 -7.85 12.96 10.42
CA LEU A 305 -8.44 12.35 11.62
C LEU A 305 -9.97 12.34 11.52
N THR A 306 -10.57 13.45 11.11
CA THR A 306 -12.02 13.56 10.90
C THR A 306 -12.52 12.53 9.88
N VAL A 307 -11.81 12.37 8.74
CA VAL A 307 -12.17 11.37 7.72
C VAL A 307 -12.05 9.95 8.28
N MET A 308 -10.96 9.65 9.00
CA MET A 308 -10.75 8.32 9.59
C MET A 308 -11.81 7.98 10.66
N GLN A 309 -12.18 8.95 11.50
CA GLN A 309 -13.25 8.78 12.49
C GLN A 309 -14.61 8.55 11.82
N ALA A 310 -14.90 9.26 10.72
CA ALA A 310 -16.12 9.07 9.96
C ALA A 310 -16.19 7.68 9.29
N CYS A 311 -15.07 7.15 8.80
CA CYS A 311 -14.99 5.77 8.32
C CYS A 311 -15.31 4.76 9.45
N ALA A 312 -14.75 4.95 10.63
CA ALA A 312 -14.94 4.05 11.77
C ALA A 312 -16.37 4.10 12.33
N SER A 313 -17.01 5.27 12.31
CA SER A 313 -18.34 5.50 12.87
C SER A 313 -19.50 5.28 11.89
N GLY A 314 -19.21 5.10 10.58
CA GLY A 314 -20.26 4.96 9.55
C GLY A 314 -20.93 6.28 9.15
N THR A 315 -20.22 7.40 9.28
CA THR A 315 -20.72 8.76 9.00
C THR A 315 -19.96 9.45 7.86
N LEU A 316 -19.28 8.69 7.01
CA LEU A 316 -18.48 9.23 5.90
C LEU A 316 -19.33 9.99 4.86
N ALA A 317 -20.64 9.76 4.81
CA ALA A 317 -21.57 10.51 3.97
C ALA A 317 -21.62 12.00 4.33
N ASP A 318 -21.40 12.32 5.62
CA ASP A 318 -21.50 13.67 6.18
C ASP A 318 -20.18 14.45 6.05
N VAL A 319 -19.12 13.81 5.55
CA VAL A 319 -17.79 14.41 5.42
C VAL A 319 -17.48 14.70 3.95
N ASP A 320 -17.13 15.95 3.67
CA ASP A 320 -16.59 16.35 2.37
C ASP A 320 -15.08 16.07 2.31
N VAL A 321 -14.70 15.09 1.51
CA VAL A 321 -13.28 14.68 1.33
C VAL A 321 -12.73 15.34 0.09
N ARG A 322 -11.77 16.27 0.28
CA ARG A 322 -11.19 17.08 -0.80
C ARG A 322 -9.68 16.87 -0.90
N PHE A 323 -9.22 16.93 -2.14
CA PHE A 323 -7.79 16.90 -2.50
C PHE A 323 -7.46 18.15 -3.30
N SER A 324 -6.24 18.64 -3.17
CA SER A 324 -5.72 19.74 -4.00
C SER A 324 -5.60 19.29 -5.47
N ALA A 325 -5.66 20.28 -6.36
CA ALA A 325 -5.45 20.04 -7.80
C ALA A 325 -3.96 19.87 -8.16
N GLY A 326 -3.06 19.95 -7.18
CA GLY A 326 -1.61 19.80 -7.36
C GLY A 326 -1.18 18.37 -7.69
N SER A 327 0.11 18.19 -7.76
CA SER A 327 0.77 16.92 -8.05
C SER A 327 1.83 16.61 -6.99
N ALA A 328 2.12 15.33 -6.81
CA ALA A 328 3.17 14.87 -5.90
C ALA A 328 4.02 13.77 -6.53
N CYS A 329 5.30 13.74 -6.17
CA CYS A 329 6.22 12.68 -6.54
C CYS A 329 6.98 12.21 -5.30
N CYS A 330 7.02 10.90 -5.07
CA CYS A 330 7.84 10.26 -4.04
C CYS A 330 8.87 9.36 -4.69
N VAL A 331 10.15 9.59 -4.40
CA VAL A 331 11.26 8.74 -4.81
C VAL A 331 11.74 7.94 -3.61
N ILE A 332 11.79 6.62 -3.74
CA ILE A 332 12.28 5.75 -2.67
C ILE A 332 13.82 5.67 -2.74
N MET A 333 14.46 5.93 -1.61
CA MET A 333 15.88 5.62 -1.39
C MET A 333 15.99 4.29 -0.65
N ALA A 334 16.57 3.31 -1.32
CA ALA A 334 16.73 1.95 -0.80
C ALA A 334 18.22 1.66 -0.51
N SER A 335 18.48 0.73 0.43
CA SER A 335 19.83 0.20 0.64
C SER A 335 20.30 -0.57 -0.58
N LYS A 336 21.56 -0.38 -1.00
CA LYS A 336 22.15 -1.13 -2.11
C LYS A 336 22.04 -2.63 -1.86
N GLY A 337 21.53 -3.34 -2.87
CA GLY A 337 21.23 -4.78 -2.80
C GLY A 337 19.76 -5.11 -2.55
N TYR A 338 18.93 -4.15 -2.12
CA TYR A 338 17.48 -4.36 -2.02
C TYR A 338 16.86 -4.68 -3.41
N PRO A 339 15.89 -5.62 -3.53
CA PRO A 339 15.19 -6.36 -2.47
C PRO A 339 15.92 -7.67 -2.03
N GLY A 340 17.15 -7.90 -2.46
CA GLY A 340 17.99 -8.99 -2.01
C GLY A 340 18.70 -8.69 -0.68
N LYS A 341 19.94 -9.15 -0.54
CA LYS A 341 20.76 -8.86 0.65
C LYS A 341 21.30 -7.44 0.60
N TYR A 342 21.21 -6.74 1.70
CA TYR A 342 21.72 -5.37 1.87
C TYR A 342 22.39 -5.20 3.25
N GLU A 343 23.25 -4.20 3.36
CA GLU A 343 23.87 -3.80 4.62
C GLU A 343 22.98 -2.80 5.35
N SER A 344 23.00 -2.86 6.67
CA SER A 344 22.33 -1.92 7.58
C SER A 344 23.37 -1.19 8.44
N GLY A 345 22.94 -0.13 9.15
CA GLY A 345 23.82 0.63 10.02
C GLY A 345 24.57 1.77 9.31
N CYS A 346 24.23 2.07 8.05
CA CYS A 346 24.83 3.19 7.33
C CYS A 346 24.21 4.51 7.77
N PRO A 347 25.04 5.53 8.08
CA PRO A 347 24.55 6.85 8.52
C PRO A 347 23.66 7.53 7.49
N LEU A 348 22.71 8.32 7.98
CA LEU A 348 21.77 9.11 7.19
C LEU A 348 21.79 10.56 7.67
N THR A 349 21.97 11.51 6.74
CA THR A 349 21.71 12.93 6.99
C THR A 349 20.55 13.40 6.11
N LEU A 350 19.52 13.95 6.75
CA LEU A 350 18.27 14.31 6.08
C LEU A 350 18.12 15.83 6.06
N PRO A 351 17.68 16.41 4.94
CA PRO A 351 17.23 17.79 4.94
C PRO A 351 15.95 17.93 5.77
N GLU A 352 15.72 19.10 6.32
CA GLU A 352 14.46 19.41 7.00
C GLU A 352 13.30 19.42 6.00
N ASP A 353 12.09 19.12 6.48
CA ASP A 353 10.88 19.31 5.70
C ASP A 353 10.60 20.79 5.48
N ASP A 354 9.95 21.11 4.37
CA ASP A 354 9.45 22.43 4.04
C ASP A 354 8.01 22.36 3.53
N ALA A 355 7.44 23.48 3.08
CA ALA A 355 6.05 23.53 2.65
C ALA A 355 5.71 22.56 1.50
N ASP A 356 6.68 22.30 0.62
CA ASP A 356 6.50 21.53 -0.60
C ASP A 356 7.26 20.19 -0.59
N GLY A 357 8.00 19.88 0.47
CA GLY A 357 8.87 18.71 0.48
C GLY A 357 8.97 18.01 1.82
N PHE A 358 8.87 16.67 1.79
CA PHE A 358 8.78 15.80 2.95
C PHE A 358 9.76 14.64 2.86
N ILE A 359 10.32 14.24 4.00
CA ILE A 359 11.05 12.99 4.13
C ILE A 359 10.24 12.04 5.00
N TYR A 360 9.81 10.94 4.41
CA TYR A 360 9.13 9.86 5.13
C TYR A 360 10.13 8.75 5.39
N VAL A 361 10.49 8.58 6.66
CA VAL A 361 11.46 7.57 7.08
C VAL A 361 10.75 6.22 7.22
N ALA A 362 11.35 5.18 6.63
CA ALA A 362 10.88 3.80 6.69
C ALA A 362 11.91 2.92 7.42
N GLY A 363 12.81 2.31 6.70
CA GLY A 363 13.82 1.40 7.26
C GLY A 363 15.02 2.12 7.87
N ALA A 364 14.81 2.91 8.92
CA ALA A 364 15.88 3.56 9.68
C ALA A 364 15.62 3.51 11.18
N LYS A 365 16.70 3.48 11.97
CA LYS A 365 16.67 3.50 13.43
C LYS A 365 17.55 4.62 13.98
N GLN A 366 17.25 5.05 15.21
CA GLN A 366 18.13 5.94 15.95
C GLN A 366 19.34 5.15 16.43
N GLU A 367 20.55 5.72 16.28
CA GLU A 367 21.79 5.19 16.83
C GLU A 367 22.66 6.35 17.31
N GLY A 368 22.82 6.44 18.63
CA GLY A 368 23.36 7.65 19.24
C GLY A 368 22.52 8.88 18.94
N GLU A 369 23.14 9.95 18.45
CA GLU A 369 22.46 11.19 18.04
C GLU A 369 22.00 11.19 16.58
N GLY A 370 22.34 10.15 15.79
CA GLY A 370 22.08 10.09 14.35
C GLY A 370 21.07 9.01 13.96
N LEU A 371 20.66 9.06 12.70
CA LEU A 371 19.88 7.99 12.05
C LEU A 371 20.81 7.09 11.25
N VAL A 372 20.51 5.78 11.27
CA VAL A 372 21.19 4.79 10.44
C VAL A 372 20.17 3.90 9.72
N SER A 373 20.54 3.39 8.57
CA SER A 373 19.70 2.45 7.80
C SER A 373 19.46 1.15 8.60
N ALA A 374 18.22 0.64 8.54
CA ALA A 374 17.78 -0.57 9.23
C ALA A 374 16.82 -1.43 8.39
N GLY A 375 16.66 -1.12 7.11
CA GLY A 375 15.75 -1.82 6.21
C GLY A 375 16.15 -1.69 4.75
N GLY A 376 15.38 -2.34 3.87
CA GLY A 376 15.59 -2.29 2.43
C GLY A 376 15.18 -0.95 1.83
N ARG A 377 13.90 -0.57 1.93
CA ARG A 377 13.43 0.78 1.61
C ARG A 377 13.65 1.64 2.86
N VAL A 378 14.45 2.68 2.74
CA VAL A 378 14.93 3.46 3.89
C VAL A 378 14.18 4.78 4.02
N LEU A 379 14.01 5.50 2.92
CA LEU A 379 13.37 6.81 2.88
C LEU A 379 12.40 6.90 1.69
N GLY A 380 11.31 7.62 1.86
CA GLY A 380 10.50 8.19 0.79
C GLY A 380 10.73 9.69 0.73
N VAL A 381 11.34 10.16 -0.35
CA VAL A 381 11.62 11.59 -0.57
C VAL A 381 10.53 12.15 -1.46
N THR A 382 9.67 12.99 -0.88
CA THR A 382 8.46 13.49 -1.55
C THR A 382 8.55 14.99 -1.80
N ALA A 383 8.01 15.42 -2.94
CA ALA A 383 7.73 16.81 -3.21
C ALA A 383 6.33 16.99 -3.80
N VAL A 384 5.74 18.16 -3.54
CA VAL A 384 4.44 18.61 -4.05
C VAL A 384 4.66 19.87 -4.91
N ALA A 385 3.87 20.00 -5.96
CA ALA A 385 3.86 21.17 -6.83
C ALA A 385 2.52 21.32 -7.55
N ASP A 386 2.34 22.44 -8.27
CA ASP A 386 1.12 22.68 -9.04
C ASP A 386 0.97 21.70 -10.21
N ASP A 387 2.07 21.20 -10.75
CA ASP A 387 2.10 20.23 -11.84
C ASP A 387 3.07 19.07 -11.60
N LEU A 388 2.86 17.99 -12.33
CA LEU A 388 3.63 16.76 -12.16
C LEU A 388 5.11 16.89 -12.59
N PRO A 389 5.47 17.56 -13.71
CA PRO A 389 6.87 17.80 -14.06
C PRO A 389 7.65 18.50 -12.94
N THR A 390 7.07 19.55 -12.38
CA THR A 390 7.67 20.32 -11.28
C THR A 390 7.80 19.49 -9.99
N ALA A 391 6.78 18.68 -9.65
CA ALA A 391 6.83 17.78 -8.49
C ALA A 391 7.96 16.76 -8.63
N ILE A 392 8.12 16.15 -9.81
CA ILE A 392 9.21 15.20 -10.11
C ILE A 392 10.58 15.88 -9.96
N GLN A 393 10.76 17.05 -10.59
CA GLN A 393 12.02 17.79 -10.49
C GLN A 393 12.38 18.09 -9.04
N LYS A 394 11.46 18.67 -8.26
CA LYS A 394 11.65 19.00 -6.84
C LYS A 394 11.97 17.77 -5.99
N ALA A 395 11.33 16.62 -6.26
CA ALA A 395 11.61 15.39 -5.54
C ALA A 395 13.05 14.92 -5.76
N TYR A 396 13.55 14.94 -7.00
CA TYR A 396 14.95 14.59 -7.30
C TYR A 396 15.96 15.62 -6.78
N GLU A 397 15.67 16.91 -6.82
CA GLU A 397 16.50 17.94 -6.18
C GLU A 397 16.63 17.70 -4.68
N ARG A 398 15.55 17.26 -4.03
CA ARG A 398 15.55 16.91 -2.62
C ARG A 398 16.30 15.60 -2.34
N VAL A 399 16.19 14.59 -3.19
CA VAL A 399 17.03 13.38 -3.14
C VAL A 399 18.51 13.73 -3.11
N GLY A 400 18.93 14.69 -3.94
CA GLY A 400 20.31 15.17 -3.99
C GLY A 400 20.82 15.85 -2.72
N ARG A 401 19.92 16.20 -1.77
CA ARG A 401 20.29 16.80 -0.46
C ARG A 401 20.37 15.76 0.66
N VAL A 402 19.99 14.50 0.40
CA VAL A 402 20.09 13.41 1.36
C VAL A 402 21.49 12.80 1.28
N ASP A 403 22.19 12.72 2.41
CA ASP A 403 23.43 11.94 2.49
C ASP A 403 23.13 10.52 2.96
N PHE A 404 23.25 9.58 2.03
CA PHE A 404 23.11 8.14 2.27
C PHE A 404 24.02 7.39 1.31
N ALA A 405 25.29 7.23 1.69
CA ALA A 405 26.35 6.65 0.83
C ALA A 405 26.04 5.23 0.32
N ASN A 406 25.33 4.41 1.13
CA ASN A 406 24.90 3.06 0.73
C ASN A 406 23.47 3.04 0.14
N GLY A 407 22.95 4.20 -0.26
CA GLY A 407 21.64 4.32 -0.89
C GLY A 407 21.67 4.16 -2.40
N TYR A 408 20.54 3.77 -2.97
CA TYR A 408 20.25 3.93 -4.38
C TYR A 408 18.80 4.32 -4.59
N THR A 409 18.53 4.96 -5.72
CA THR A 409 17.19 5.33 -6.19
C THR A 409 17.07 4.94 -7.66
N ARG A 410 15.86 4.82 -8.15
CA ARG A 410 15.59 4.88 -9.58
C ARG A 410 15.71 6.34 -10.04
N SER A 411 16.24 6.53 -11.25
CA SER A 411 16.37 7.85 -11.87
C SER A 411 15.18 8.23 -12.78
N ASP A 412 14.24 7.30 -12.98
CA ASP A 412 13.15 7.40 -13.94
C ASP A 412 11.74 7.39 -13.31
N ILE A 413 11.63 7.67 -12.00
CA ILE A 413 10.31 7.79 -11.34
C ILE A 413 9.52 8.92 -12.01
N GLY A 414 8.30 8.58 -12.46
CA GLY A 414 7.43 9.50 -13.20
C GLY A 414 7.65 9.55 -14.70
N ALA A 415 8.70 8.93 -15.26
CA ALA A 415 8.97 8.99 -16.70
C ALA A 415 7.81 8.48 -17.56
N ARG A 416 7.15 7.39 -17.14
CA ARG A 416 5.95 6.87 -17.85
C ARG A 416 4.77 7.84 -17.77
N ALA A 417 4.59 8.52 -16.66
CA ALA A 417 3.56 9.53 -16.50
C ALA A 417 3.81 10.74 -17.41
N MET A 418 5.07 11.17 -17.53
CA MET A 418 5.47 12.24 -18.45
C MET A 418 5.20 11.91 -19.92
N LEU A 419 5.40 10.63 -20.31
CA LEU A 419 5.05 10.18 -21.67
C LEU A 419 3.53 10.20 -21.93
N ALA A 420 2.72 9.99 -20.91
CA ALA A 420 1.27 10.06 -21.02
C ALA A 420 0.77 11.50 -21.23
N LEU A 421 1.41 12.47 -20.58
CA LEU A 421 1.06 13.90 -20.72
C LEU A 421 1.42 14.50 -22.10
N GLN A 422 2.25 13.79 -22.89
CA GLN A 422 2.65 14.24 -24.25
C GLN A 422 1.72 13.73 -25.35
N LYS A 423 0.77 12.85 -25.01
CA LYS A 423 -0.21 12.26 -25.94
C LYS A 423 -1.53 13.00 -25.90
#